data_7c9b9c0988d7ebc943a3d4ad6fcdefc3
#
_entry.id   7c9b9c0988d7ebc943a3d4ad6fcdefc3
#
_cell.length_a   1.000
_cell.length_b   1.000
_cell.length_c   1.000
_cell.angle_alpha   90.00
_cell.angle_beta   90.00
_cell.angle_gamma   90.00
#
_symmetry.space_group_name_H-M   'P 1'
#
loop_
_entity.id
_entity.type
_entity.pdbx_description
1 polymer ?
#
loop_
_entity_poly.entity_id
_entity_poly.type
_entity_poly.pdbx_seq_one_letter_code
_entity_poly.pdbx_strand_id
1 'polypeptide(L)'
;MSYVPTTPGSPPQRPRGGGGSGGARGGSVFGALVLLVLVNVGVFLVQLASAPFSDMMDGSLVEHGGLNGWQVDHGDWWRVVTSGFLHANGPHLFGNLVALLILGGVLSVAVGPLRMLLVYAAGLLGGAFSVLAFDPNALTVGASGAIFGLAGGALLVGVRQRRILLLVFAAAWTVYSLSSTLFVPGISQAGHLGGLVAGGLAGSLLVGEGARLRSESAATGLVVGLVVVLFAGALLI
;
A
#
# COMPACT_ATOMS: atom_id res chain seq x y z
N MET A 1 -49.77 -35.44 56.83
CA MET A 1 -49.45 -34.93 55.48
C MET A 1 -48.92 -33.48 55.61
N SER A 2 -47.60 -33.32 55.52
CA SER A 2 -46.94 -32.01 55.71
C SER A 2 -46.72 -31.36 54.35
N TYR A 3 -47.30 -30.18 54.19
CA TYR A 3 -47.18 -29.36 52.99
C TYR A 3 -45.83 -28.63 53.01
N VAL A 4 -44.97 -28.84 51.97
CA VAL A 4 -43.70 -28.12 51.74
C VAL A 4 -43.99 -27.02 50.67
N PRO A 5 -43.80 -25.73 50.96
CA PRO A 5 -43.96 -24.71 49.95
C PRO A 5 -42.75 -24.67 49.01
N THR A 6 -42.98 -24.71 47.69
CA THR A 6 -41.98 -24.51 46.65
C THR A 6 -41.77 -23.02 46.47
N THR A 7 -40.50 -22.57 46.61
CA THR A 7 -40.08 -21.18 46.30
C THR A 7 -40.12 -20.94 44.79
N PRO A 8 -40.61 -19.76 44.31
CA PRO A 8 -40.59 -19.40 42.89
C PRO A 8 -39.17 -19.20 42.42
N GLY A 9 -38.82 -19.89 41.33
CA GLY A 9 -37.50 -19.72 40.65
C GLY A 9 -37.27 -18.31 40.11
N SER A 10 -36.08 -17.82 40.29
CA SER A 10 -35.62 -16.53 39.76
C SER A 10 -35.75 -16.47 38.23
N PRO A 11 -36.19 -15.32 37.66
CA PRO A 11 -36.33 -15.17 36.21
C PRO A 11 -34.94 -15.30 35.51
N PRO A 12 -34.89 -15.81 34.27
CA PRO A 12 -33.67 -15.96 33.52
C PRO A 12 -33.05 -14.59 33.24
N GLN A 13 -31.76 -14.42 33.59
CA GLN A 13 -30.99 -13.23 33.29
C GLN A 13 -30.77 -13.16 31.78
N ARG A 14 -31.23 -12.05 31.14
CA ARG A 14 -30.93 -11.75 29.75
C ARG A 14 -29.42 -11.58 29.59
N PRO A 15 -28.83 -12.12 28.51
CA PRO A 15 -27.43 -11.87 28.21
C PRO A 15 -27.22 -10.36 28.04
N ARG A 16 -26.28 -9.78 28.77
CA ARG A 16 -25.81 -8.40 28.57
C ARG A 16 -25.28 -8.32 27.14
N GLY A 17 -25.96 -7.58 26.30
CA GLY A 17 -25.53 -7.27 24.95
C GLY A 17 -24.14 -6.66 24.99
N GLY A 18 -23.18 -7.36 24.38
CA GLY A 18 -21.82 -6.86 24.15
C GLY A 18 -21.93 -5.61 23.28
N GLY A 19 -21.59 -4.47 23.85
CA GLY A 19 -21.51 -3.20 23.14
C GLY A 19 -20.53 -3.34 21.98
N GLY A 20 -21.04 -3.26 20.76
CA GLY A 20 -20.25 -3.37 19.54
C GLY A 20 -19.26 -2.20 19.42
N SER A 21 -17.97 -2.49 19.43
CA SER A 21 -16.88 -1.56 19.11
C SER A 21 -16.83 -1.24 17.61
N GLY A 22 -17.96 -0.94 16.98
CA GLY A 22 -18.05 -0.62 15.55
C GLY A 22 -17.47 0.75 15.18
N GLY A 23 -17.33 1.68 16.14
CA GLY A 23 -16.89 3.05 15.86
C GLY A 23 -15.38 3.24 15.66
N ALA A 24 -14.54 2.39 16.28
CA ALA A 24 -13.08 2.57 16.22
C ALA A 24 -12.43 2.15 14.89
N ARG A 25 -13.08 1.24 14.15
CA ARG A 25 -12.50 0.70 12.88
C ARG A 25 -12.62 1.68 11.70
N GLY A 26 -13.67 2.48 11.62
CA GLY A 26 -13.87 3.44 10.54
C GLY A 26 -12.89 4.62 10.61
N GLY A 27 -12.62 5.12 11.81
CA GLY A 27 -11.68 6.23 12.02
C GLY A 27 -10.24 5.91 11.64
N SER A 28 -9.78 4.66 11.87
CA SER A 28 -8.41 4.26 11.55
C SER A 28 -8.16 4.04 10.04
N VAL A 29 -9.17 3.62 9.27
CA VAL A 29 -9.07 3.49 7.80
C VAL A 29 -8.83 4.84 7.16
N PHE A 30 -9.63 5.82 7.49
CA PHE A 30 -9.45 7.18 7.00
C PHE A 30 -8.14 7.78 7.48
N GLY A 31 -7.74 7.56 8.73
CA GLY A 31 -6.50 8.09 9.29
C GLY A 31 -5.25 7.67 8.52
N ALA A 32 -5.11 6.40 8.17
CA ALA A 32 -3.98 5.89 7.41
C ALA A 32 -3.91 6.47 5.98
N LEU A 33 -5.06 6.54 5.29
CA LEU A 33 -5.13 7.12 3.95
C LEU A 33 -4.87 8.62 3.95
N VAL A 34 -5.49 9.35 4.90
CA VAL A 34 -5.26 10.78 5.05
C VAL A 34 -3.78 11.07 5.33
N LEU A 35 -3.13 10.28 6.19
CA LEU A 35 -1.71 10.44 6.46
C LEU A 35 -0.87 10.27 5.18
N LEU A 36 -1.11 9.23 4.38
CA LEU A 36 -0.40 9.02 3.11
C LEU A 36 -0.65 10.16 2.13
N VAL A 37 -1.89 10.66 2.01
CA VAL A 37 -2.22 11.81 1.18
C VAL A 37 -1.48 13.05 1.67
N LEU A 38 -1.52 13.35 2.97
CA LEU A 38 -0.86 14.52 3.54
C LEU A 38 0.66 14.47 3.35
N VAL A 39 1.29 13.31 3.49
CA VAL A 39 2.73 13.16 3.23
C VAL A 39 3.04 13.45 1.76
N ASN A 40 2.31 12.86 0.81
CA ASN A 40 2.54 13.09 -0.62
C ASN A 40 2.31 14.57 -1.01
N VAL A 41 1.21 15.16 -0.55
CA VAL A 41 0.91 16.59 -0.79
C VAL A 41 1.94 17.48 -0.12
N GLY A 42 2.30 17.21 1.14
CA GLY A 42 3.30 17.99 1.88
C GLY A 42 4.67 17.99 1.20
N VAL A 43 5.15 16.82 0.77
CA VAL A 43 6.40 16.70 0.00
C VAL A 43 6.31 17.48 -1.30
N PHE A 44 5.19 17.38 -2.03
CA PHE A 44 4.99 18.09 -3.28
C PHE A 44 4.97 19.63 -3.09
N LEU A 45 4.36 20.12 -2.00
CA LEU A 45 4.38 21.55 -1.67
C LEU A 45 5.82 22.04 -1.40
N VAL A 46 6.68 21.21 -0.82
CA VAL A 46 8.10 21.54 -0.67
C VAL A 46 8.83 21.49 -2.01
N GLN A 47 8.51 20.56 -2.92
CA GLN A 47 9.06 20.55 -4.29
C GLN A 47 8.76 21.86 -5.04
N LEU A 48 7.61 22.49 -4.82
CA LEU A 48 7.24 23.77 -5.44
C LEU A 48 8.21 24.92 -5.10
N ALA A 49 9.01 24.78 -4.03
CA ALA A 49 10.02 25.78 -3.67
C ALA A 49 11.23 25.81 -4.62
N SER A 50 11.45 24.72 -5.39
CA SER A 50 12.63 24.57 -6.25
C SER A 50 12.32 24.28 -7.72
N ALA A 51 11.05 24.02 -8.06
CA ALA A 51 10.66 23.67 -9.42
C ALA A 51 9.19 24.05 -9.71
N PRO A 52 8.82 24.34 -10.98
CA PRO A 52 7.45 24.70 -11.33
C PRO A 52 6.50 23.49 -11.27
N PHE A 53 5.21 23.77 -11.02
CA PHE A 53 4.15 22.74 -10.92
C PHE A 53 4.05 21.81 -12.14
N SER A 54 4.38 22.31 -13.32
CA SER A 54 4.31 21.57 -14.59
C SER A 54 5.46 20.59 -14.79
N ASP A 55 6.63 20.86 -14.18
CA ASP A 55 7.81 20.01 -14.27
C ASP A 55 8.68 20.17 -13.03
N MET A 56 8.78 19.10 -12.24
CA MET A 56 9.53 19.03 -10.99
C MET A 56 10.84 18.25 -11.13
N MET A 57 11.12 17.67 -12.31
CA MET A 57 12.24 16.74 -12.48
C MET A 57 13.61 17.40 -12.25
N ASP A 58 13.74 18.66 -12.57
CA ASP A 58 14.96 19.44 -12.35
C ASP A 58 15.04 20.09 -10.95
N GLY A 59 14.07 19.83 -10.08
CA GLY A 59 14.03 20.39 -8.73
C GLY A 59 15.01 19.71 -7.78
N SER A 60 15.56 20.49 -6.84
CA SER A 60 16.57 20.00 -5.87
C SER A 60 16.10 18.79 -5.05
N LEU A 61 14.82 18.70 -4.71
CA LEU A 61 14.32 17.52 -3.99
C LEU A 61 14.35 16.25 -4.85
N VAL A 62 14.10 16.35 -6.17
CA VAL A 62 14.21 15.20 -7.08
C VAL A 62 15.66 14.84 -7.29
N GLU A 63 16.54 15.82 -7.44
CA GLU A 63 17.99 15.61 -7.54
C GLU A 63 18.53 14.82 -6.33
N HIS A 64 18.11 15.13 -5.10
CA HIS A 64 18.62 14.52 -3.87
C HIS A 64 17.82 13.31 -3.39
N GLY A 65 16.58 13.12 -3.82
CA GLY A 65 15.68 12.10 -3.31
C GLY A 65 15.08 11.16 -4.35
N GLY A 66 15.22 11.45 -5.65
CA GLY A 66 14.78 10.57 -6.74
C GLY A 66 15.63 9.30 -6.82
N LEU A 67 15.00 8.18 -7.17
CA LEU A 67 15.69 6.89 -7.29
C LEU A 67 16.54 6.85 -8.55
N ASN A 68 17.80 6.52 -8.39
CA ASN A 68 18.74 6.24 -9.47
C ASN A 68 19.84 5.31 -8.92
N GLY A 69 20.23 4.27 -9.68
CA GLY A 69 21.15 3.24 -9.22
C GLY A 69 22.51 3.79 -8.87
N TRP A 70 23.06 4.69 -9.69
CA TRP A 70 24.40 5.24 -9.45
C TRP A 70 24.49 5.92 -8.06
N GLN A 71 23.51 6.73 -7.66
CA GLN A 71 23.51 7.37 -6.35
C GLN A 71 23.32 6.37 -5.20
N VAL A 72 22.48 5.35 -5.40
CA VAL A 72 22.27 4.30 -4.38
C VAL A 72 23.56 3.53 -4.15
N ASP A 73 24.29 3.17 -5.20
CA ASP A 73 25.59 2.48 -5.13
C ASP A 73 26.66 3.32 -4.42
N HIS A 74 26.53 4.65 -4.47
CA HIS A 74 27.44 5.58 -3.78
C HIS A 74 26.98 5.97 -2.37
N GLY A 75 25.96 5.28 -1.84
CA GLY A 75 25.54 5.38 -0.44
C GLY A 75 24.24 6.13 -0.19
N ASP A 76 23.57 6.66 -1.21
CA ASP A 76 22.31 7.41 -1.10
C ASP A 76 21.10 6.47 -0.95
N TRP A 77 21.17 5.50 -0.02
CA TRP A 77 20.18 4.44 0.19
C TRP A 77 18.76 4.97 0.50
N TRP A 78 18.63 6.17 1.04
CA TRP A 78 17.31 6.77 1.34
C TRP A 78 16.44 6.95 0.09
N ARG A 79 17.04 7.04 -1.11
CA ARG A 79 16.34 7.19 -2.38
C ARG A 79 15.38 6.04 -2.68
N VAL A 80 15.67 4.86 -2.15
CA VAL A 80 14.78 3.69 -2.23
C VAL A 80 13.40 3.97 -1.61
N VAL A 81 13.34 4.87 -0.63
CA VAL A 81 12.10 5.26 0.05
C VAL A 81 11.61 6.64 -0.40
N THR A 82 12.50 7.64 -0.44
CA THR A 82 12.10 9.05 -0.69
C THR A 82 11.52 9.25 -2.07
N SER A 83 12.02 8.54 -3.07
CA SER A 83 11.52 8.60 -4.45
C SER A 83 10.03 8.32 -4.57
N GLY A 84 9.48 7.46 -3.71
CA GLY A 84 8.08 7.09 -3.70
C GLY A 84 7.13 8.19 -3.19
N PHE A 85 7.65 9.32 -2.74
CA PHE A 85 6.86 10.47 -2.28
C PHE A 85 7.09 11.73 -3.14
N LEU A 86 8.07 11.70 -4.03
CA LEU A 86 8.33 12.75 -4.99
C LEU A 86 7.47 12.59 -6.24
N HIS A 87 7.17 13.68 -6.95
CA HIS A 87 6.36 13.62 -8.15
C HIS A 87 6.92 14.49 -9.25
N ALA A 88 6.83 14.02 -10.49
CA ALA A 88 7.36 14.70 -11.66
C ALA A 88 6.59 16.00 -12.02
N ASN A 89 5.30 16.06 -11.69
CA ASN A 89 4.44 17.22 -11.93
C ASN A 89 3.11 17.09 -11.18
N GLY A 90 2.29 18.15 -11.21
CA GLY A 90 0.98 18.15 -10.54
C GLY A 90 -0.03 17.12 -11.04
N PRO A 91 -0.21 16.92 -12.36
CA PRO A 91 -1.05 15.82 -12.88
C PRO A 91 -0.62 14.43 -12.41
N HIS A 92 0.70 14.17 -12.31
CA HIS A 92 1.22 12.90 -11.79
C HIS A 92 0.85 12.70 -10.31
N LEU A 93 1.04 13.73 -9.47
CA LEU A 93 0.58 13.68 -8.07
C LEU A 93 -0.93 13.40 -8.00
N PHE A 94 -1.74 14.16 -8.75
CA PHE A 94 -3.19 14.03 -8.71
C PHE A 94 -3.65 12.62 -9.07
N GLY A 95 -3.12 12.03 -10.15
CA GLY A 95 -3.41 10.67 -10.56
C GLY A 95 -3.05 9.64 -9.48
N ASN A 96 -1.88 9.80 -8.84
CA ASN A 96 -1.45 8.94 -7.74
C ASN A 96 -2.36 9.08 -6.51
N LEU A 97 -2.78 10.29 -6.13
CA LEU A 97 -3.69 10.49 -5.00
C LEU A 97 -5.06 9.87 -5.23
N VAL A 98 -5.62 10.02 -6.43
CA VAL A 98 -6.91 9.39 -6.79
C VAL A 98 -6.79 7.86 -6.71
N ALA A 99 -5.76 7.28 -7.31
CA ALA A 99 -5.54 5.84 -7.29
C ALA A 99 -5.28 5.32 -5.86
N LEU A 100 -4.48 6.04 -5.06
CA LEU A 100 -4.22 5.73 -3.64
C LEU A 100 -5.52 5.70 -2.83
N LEU A 101 -6.38 6.72 -2.97
CA LEU A 101 -7.64 6.80 -2.24
C LEU A 101 -8.58 5.65 -2.62
N ILE A 102 -8.67 5.31 -3.89
CA ILE A 102 -9.56 4.26 -4.37
C ILE A 102 -9.01 2.88 -3.99
N LEU A 103 -7.80 2.52 -4.43
CA LEU A 103 -7.22 1.19 -4.18
C LEU A 103 -6.89 0.97 -2.70
N GLY A 104 -6.30 1.97 -2.05
CA GLY A 104 -5.99 1.93 -0.63
C GLY A 104 -7.26 1.85 0.22
N GLY A 105 -8.32 2.59 -0.14
CA GLY A 105 -9.62 2.54 0.51
C GLY A 105 -10.26 1.17 0.39
N VAL A 106 -10.36 0.64 -0.83
CA VAL A 106 -10.96 -0.68 -1.10
C VAL A 106 -10.17 -1.79 -0.39
N LEU A 107 -8.85 -1.78 -0.48
CA LEU A 107 -8.01 -2.79 0.20
C LEU A 107 -8.09 -2.64 1.72
N SER A 108 -8.07 -1.42 2.26
CA SER A 108 -8.17 -1.16 3.69
C SER A 108 -9.50 -1.66 4.27
N VAL A 109 -10.60 -1.51 3.56
CA VAL A 109 -11.90 -2.11 3.94
C VAL A 109 -11.82 -3.66 3.92
N ALA A 110 -11.09 -4.23 2.96
CA ALA A 110 -10.97 -5.69 2.81
C ALA A 110 -10.11 -6.35 3.89
N VAL A 111 -8.98 -5.73 4.28
CA VAL A 111 -7.97 -6.37 5.13
C VAL A 111 -7.61 -5.58 6.39
N GLY A 112 -8.06 -4.34 6.51
CA GLY A 112 -7.74 -3.40 7.59
C GLY A 112 -6.57 -2.45 7.23
N PRO A 113 -6.50 -1.28 7.91
CA PRO A 113 -5.58 -0.20 7.54
C PRO A 113 -4.11 -0.57 7.70
N LEU A 114 -3.72 -1.26 8.77
CA LEU A 114 -2.33 -1.67 8.98
C LEU A 114 -1.84 -2.62 7.88
N ARG A 115 -2.65 -3.61 7.51
CA ARG A 115 -2.31 -4.54 6.44
C ARG A 115 -2.23 -3.84 5.08
N MET A 116 -3.09 -2.87 4.82
CA MET A 116 -3.01 -2.02 3.63
C MET A 116 -1.69 -1.23 3.60
N LEU A 117 -1.27 -0.63 4.72
CA LEU A 117 0.03 0.08 4.81
C LEU A 117 1.22 -0.86 4.58
N LEU A 118 1.17 -2.09 5.07
CA LEU A 118 2.21 -3.10 4.83
C LEU A 118 2.29 -3.48 3.35
N VAL A 119 1.16 -3.64 2.67
CA VAL A 119 1.12 -3.88 1.22
C VAL A 119 1.65 -2.67 0.44
N TYR A 120 1.30 -1.46 0.85
CA TYR A 120 1.84 -0.21 0.28
C TYR A 120 3.37 -0.17 0.39
N ALA A 121 3.92 -0.44 1.58
CA ALA A 121 5.36 -0.47 1.81
C ALA A 121 6.07 -1.56 0.99
N ALA A 122 5.49 -2.75 0.90
CA ALA A 122 6.03 -3.83 0.06
C ALA A 122 6.03 -3.44 -1.42
N GLY A 123 4.97 -2.80 -1.91
CA GLY A 123 4.89 -2.29 -3.27
C GLY A 123 5.90 -1.17 -3.56
N LEU A 124 6.08 -0.24 -2.62
CA LEU A 124 7.11 0.81 -2.71
C LEU A 124 8.50 0.21 -2.93
N LEU A 125 8.90 -0.70 -2.03
CA LEU A 125 10.25 -1.28 -2.05
C LEU A 125 10.44 -2.28 -3.18
N GLY A 126 9.40 -3.06 -3.53
CA GLY A 126 9.44 -3.94 -4.69
C GLY A 126 9.54 -3.18 -6.01
N GLY A 127 8.88 -2.02 -6.10
CA GLY A 127 9.04 -1.11 -7.23
C GLY A 127 10.46 -0.56 -7.32
N ALA A 128 11.01 -0.04 -6.22
CA ALA A 128 12.38 0.48 -6.17
C ALA A 128 13.41 -0.62 -6.50
N PHE A 129 13.29 -1.80 -5.90
CA PHE A 129 14.13 -2.95 -6.23
C PHE A 129 14.12 -3.26 -7.72
N SER A 130 12.93 -3.29 -8.33
CA SER A 130 12.80 -3.62 -9.75
C SER A 130 13.41 -2.55 -10.67
N VAL A 131 13.30 -1.27 -10.31
CA VAL A 131 13.97 -0.17 -11.03
C VAL A 131 15.48 -0.36 -10.97
N LEU A 132 16.04 -0.58 -9.78
CA LEU A 132 17.49 -0.77 -9.62
C LEU A 132 17.99 -2.00 -10.38
N ALA A 133 17.23 -3.10 -10.40
CA ALA A 133 17.61 -4.34 -11.07
C ALA A 133 17.54 -4.28 -12.60
N PHE A 134 16.56 -3.55 -13.18
CA PHE A 134 16.24 -3.64 -14.61
C PHE A 134 16.40 -2.32 -15.37
N ASP A 135 16.43 -1.19 -14.66
CA ASP A 135 16.55 0.15 -15.24
C ASP A 135 17.32 1.12 -14.31
N PRO A 136 18.56 0.74 -13.86
CA PRO A 136 19.28 1.48 -12.82
C PRO A 136 19.66 2.92 -13.22
N ASN A 137 19.71 3.21 -14.52
CA ASN A 137 20.04 4.55 -15.01
C ASN A 137 18.84 5.49 -15.05
N ALA A 138 17.62 5.00 -14.88
CA ALA A 138 16.44 5.84 -14.87
C ALA A 138 16.36 6.66 -13.58
N LEU A 139 16.11 7.98 -13.72
CA LEU A 139 15.68 8.79 -12.58
C LEU A 139 14.18 8.60 -12.37
N THR A 140 13.82 7.91 -11.28
CA THR A 140 12.44 7.48 -11.02
C THR A 140 11.87 8.17 -9.78
N VAL A 141 10.65 8.70 -9.90
CA VAL A 141 9.87 9.30 -8.82
C VAL A 141 8.39 8.90 -8.91
N GLY A 142 7.70 8.86 -7.79
CA GLY A 142 6.25 8.67 -7.72
C GLY A 142 5.80 7.55 -6.80
N ALA A 143 4.62 7.73 -6.21
CA ALA A 143 3.97 6.72 -5.37
C ALA A 143 3.44 5.51 -6.18
N SER A 144 3.57 5.53 -7.50
CA SER A 144 2.92 4.55 -8.38
C SER A 144 3.36 3.10 -8.11
N GLY A 145 4.64 2.83 -7.79
CA GLY A 145 5.09 1.50 -7.39
C GLY A 145 4.31 0.95 -6.19
N ALA A 146 4.12 1.77 -5.15
CA ALA A 146 3.32 1.40 -3.98
C ALA A 146 1.83 1.21 -4.33
N ILE A 147 1.28 2.04 -5.22
CA ILE A 147 -0.12 1.95 -5.68
C ILE A 147 -0.34 0.68 -6.51
N PHE A 148 0.60 0.33 -7.39
CA PHE A 148 0.58 -0.97 -8.06
C PHE A 148 0.71 -2.13 -7.07
N GLY A 149 1.45 -1.92 -5.97
CA GLY A 149 1.47 -2.85 -4.85
C GLY A 149 0.10 -3.05 -4.22
N LEU A 150 -0.65 -1.97 -3.98
CA LEU A 150 -2.04 -2.07 -3.50
C LEU A 150 -2.93 -2.85 -4.47
N ALA A 151 -2.77 -2.64 -5.78
CA ALA A 151 -3.50 -3.39 -6.80
C ALA A 151 -3.13 -4.88 -6.77
N GLY A 152 -1.84 -5.23 -6.72
CA GLY A 152 -1.35 -6.60 -6.57
C GLY A 152 -1.88 -7.28 -5.32
N GLY A 153 -1.85 -6.58 -4.18
CA GLY A 153 -2.43 -7.05 -2.92
C GLY A 153 -3.93 -7.31 -3.02
N ALA A 154 -4.67 -6.39 -3.66
CA ALA A 154 -6.11 -6.54 -3.87
C ALA A 154 -6.44 -7.73 -4.79
N LEU A 155 -5.65 -7.96 -5.85
CA LEU A 155 -5.77 -9.12 -6.72
C LEU A 155 -5.63 -10.42 -5.94
N LEU A 156 -4.55 -10.58 -5.17
CA LEU A 156 -4.27 -11.83 -4.45
C LEU A 156 -5.24 -12.07 -3.30
N VAL A 157 -5.63 -11.03 -2.56
CA VAL A 157 -6.69 -11.12 -1.54
C VAL A 157 -8.03 -11.48 -2.20
N GLY A 158 -8.36 -10.85 -3.34
CA GLY A 158 -9.57 -11.12 -4.12
C GLY A 158 -9.65 -12.58 -4.56
N VAL A 159 -8.58 -13.11 -5.14
CA VAL A 159 -8.47 -14.52 -5.56
C VAL A 159 -8.63 -15.45 -4.36
N ARG A 160 -7.83 -15.26 -3.30
CA ARG A 160 -7.78 -16.19 -2.17
C ARG A 160 -9.06 -16.18 -1.32
N GLN A 161 -9.71 -15.04 -1.20
CA GLN A 161 -10.98 -14.89 -0.47
C GLN A 161 -12.22 -15.02 -1.36
N ARG A 162 -12.05 -15.28 -2.67
CA ARG A 162 -13.13 -15.36 -3.66
C ARG A 162 -14.01 -14.10 -3.69
N ARG A 163 -13.41 -12.93 -3.46
CA ARG A 163 -14.09 -11.63 -3.54
C ARG A 163 -14.06 -11.12 -4.98
N ILE A 164 -15.01 -11.60 -5.79
CA ILE A 164 -15.01 -11.37 -7.24
C ILE A 164 -15.00 -9.88 -7.61
N LEU A 165 -15.75 -9.03 -6.91
CA LEU A 165 -15.78 -7.60 -7.20
C LEU A 165 -14.43 -6.93 -6.94
N LEU A 166 -13.73 -7.30 -5.85
CA LEU A 166 -12.39 -6.81 -5.55
C LEU A 166 -11.40 -7.25 -6.64
N LEU A 167 -11.47 -8.52 -7.03
CA LEU A 167 -10.62 -9.10 -8.07
C LEU A 167 -10.82 -8.39 -9.42
N VAL A 168 -12.06 -8.30 -9.88
CA VAL A 168 -12.39 -7.69 -11.19
C VAL A 168 -12.00 -6.21 -11.22
N PHE A 169 -12.29 -5.47 -10.14
CA PHE A 169 -11.91 -4.06 -10.03
C PHE A 169 -10.39 -3.88 -10.07
N ALA A 170 -9.63 -4.63 -9.25
CA ALA A 170 -8.18 -4.53 -9.21
C ALA A 170 -7.54 -4.96 -10.55
N ALA A 171 -8.06 -6.00 -11.20
CA ALA A 171 -7.59 -6.45 -12.50
C ALA A 171 -7.85 -5.39 -13.60
N ALA A 172 -9.07 -4.86 -13.67
CA ALA A 172 -9.43 -3.83 -14.65
C ALA A 172 -8.57 -2.56 -14.47
N TRP A 173 -8.39 -2.11 -13.22
CA TRP A 173 -7.53 -0.97 -12.93
C TRP A 173 -6.07 -1.24 -13.33
N THR A 174 -5.54 -2.42 -13.00
CA THR A 174 -4.15 -2.80 -13.33
C THR A 174 -3.94 -2.80 -14.86
N VAL A 175 -4.84 -3.45 -15.61
CA VAL A 175 -4.75 -3.51 -17.08
C VAL A 175 -4.85 -2.10 -17.68
N TYR A 176 -5.82 -1.31 -17.24
CA TYR A 176 -5.98 0.07 -17.69
C TYR A 176 -4.71 0.91 -17.43
N SER A 177 -4.19 0.88 -16.18
CA SER A 177 -3.05 1.69 -15.79
C SER A 177 -1.75 1.27 -16.51
N LEU A 178 -1.47 -0.04 -16.62
CA LEU A 178 -0.30 -0.51 -17.37
C LEU A 178 -0.41 -0.14 -18.86
N SER A 179 -1.58 -0.36 -19.49
CA SER A 179 -1.75 -0.05 -20.91
C SER A 179 -1.68 1.45 -21.19
N SER A 180 -2.23 2.30 -20.32
CA SER A 180 -2.21 3.75 -20.48
C SER A 180 -0.82 4.37 -20.30
N THR A 181 0.06 3.72 -19.55
CA THR A 181 1.42 4.20 -19.27
C THR A 181 2.50 3.52 -20.11
N LEU A 182 2.17 2.44 -20.84
CA LEU A 182 3.15 1.62 -21.56
C LEU A 182 3.98 2.41 -22.60
N PHE A 183 3.38 3.41 -23.21
CA PHE A 183 4.01 4.22 -24.25
C PHE A 183 4.30 5.66 -23.81
N VAL A 184 4.16 5.95 -22.51
CA VAL A 184 4.44 7.30 -21.97
C VAL A 184 5.90 7.37 -21.56
N PRO A 185 6.72 8.24 -22.21
CA PRO A 185 8.12 8.40 -21.85
C PRO A 185 8.29 8.82 -20.39
N GLY A 186 9.36 8.33 -19.74
CA GLY A 186 9.69 8.67 -18.36
C GLY A 186 8.88 7.92 -17.29
N ILE A 187 7.95 7.03 -17.69
CA ILE A 187 7.25 6.17 -16.73
C ILE A 187 7.97 4.81 -16.63
N SER A 188 8.42 4.47 -15.42
CA SER A 188 9.10 3.20 -15.16
C SER A 188 8.13 2.02 -15.10
N GLN A 189 8.11 1.21 -16.15
CA GLN A 189 7.33 -0.04 -16.16
C GLN A 189 7.93 -1.08 -15.18
N ALA A 190 9.27 -1.07 -15.00
CA ALA A 190 9.92 -1.91 -14.00
C ALA A 190 9.40 -1.61 -12.59
N GLY A 191 9.29 -0.33 -12.22
CA GLY A 191 8.74 0.10 -10.94
C GLY A 191 7.28 -0.33 -10.74
N HIS A 192 6.45 -0.22 -11.78
CA HIS A 192 5.05 -0.66 -11.74
C HIS A 192 4.91 -2.17 -11.55
N LEU A 193 5.61 -2.96 -12.37
CA LEU A 193 5.55 -4.43 -12.31
C LEU A 193 6.16 -4.97 -11.01
N GLY A 194 7.30 -4.42 -10.58
CA GLY A 194 7.92 -4.79 -9.31
C GLY A 194 7.01 -4.50 -8.11
N GLY A 195 6.37 -3.34 -8.12
CA GLY A 195 5.38 -2.98 -7.10
C GLY A 195 4.19 -3.93 -7.09
N LEU A 196 3.61 -4.23 -8.25
CA LEU A 196 2.49 -5.15 -8.42
C LEU A 196 2.81 -6.55 -7.86
N VAL A 197 3.98 -7.10 -8.21
CA VAL A 197 4.42 -8.42 -7.76
C VAL A 197 4.66 -8.44 -6.25
N ALA A 198 5.42 -7.47 -5.72
CA ALA A 198 5.73 -7.41 -4.29
C ALA A 198 4.48 -7.20 -3.42
N GLY A 199 3.58 -6.33 -3.85
CA GLY A 199 2.29 -6.14 -3.19
C GLY A 199 1.38 -7.36 -3.28
N GLY A 200 1.40 -8.08 -4.41
CA GLY A 200 0.74 -9.37 -4.57
C GLY A 200 1.27 -10.42 -3.59
N LEU A 201 2.59 -10.56 -3.47
CA LEU A 201 3.22 -11.43 -2.49
C LEU A 201 2.81 -11.05 -1.06
N ALA A 202 2.90 -9.75 -0.70
CA ALA A 202 2.43 -9.26 0.59
C ALA A 202 0.95 -9.61 0.82
N GLY A 203 0.06 -9.34 -0.14
CA GLY A 203 -1.36 -9.69 -0.08
C GLY A 203 -1.58 -11.20 0.12
N SER A 204 -0.78 -12.04 -0.52
CA SER A 204 -0.84 -13.49 -0.34
C SER A 204 -0.47 -13.93 1.08
N LEU A 205 0.51 -13.24 1.69
CA LEU A 205 0.94 -13.50 3.07
C LEU A 205 -0.09 -13.06 4.11
N LEU A 206 -1.00 -12.13 3.79
CA LEU A 206 -2.08 -11.72 4.68
C LEU A 206 -3.14 -12.81 4.88
N VAL A 207 -3.31 -13.70 3.90
CA VAL A 207 -4.36 -14.71 3.89
C VAL A 207 -3.77 -16.08 4.23
N GLY A 208 -4.25 -16.69 5.34
CA GLY A 208 -3.86 -18.01 5.78
C GLY A 208 -4.70 -19.12 5.16
N GLU A 209 -4.61 -20.31 5.76
CA GLU A 209 -5.41 -21.47 5.39
C GLU A 209 -6.92 -21.20 5.52
N GLY A 210 -7.70 -21.80 4.62
CA GLY A 210 -9.16 -21.63 4.59
C GLY A 210 -9.60 -20.22 4.17
N ALA A 211 -8.72 -19.45 3.48
CA ALA A 211 -9.00 -18.09 2.98
C ALA A 211 -9.31 -17.06 4.08
N ARG A 212 -8.95 -17.31 5.32
CA ARG A 212 -9.10 -16.40 6.45
C ARG A 212 -7.89 -15.46 6.53
N LEU A 213 -8.12 -14.22 6.97
CA LEU A 213 -7.01 -13.32 7.28
C LEU A 213 -6.20 -13.89 8.46
N ARG A 214 -4.86 -13.86 8.35
CA ARG A 214 -3.96 -14.15 9.47
C ARG A 214 -4.17 -13.15 10.62
N SER A 215 -3.75 -13.50 11.83
CA SER A 215 -3.69 -12.51 12.92
C SER A 215 -2.82 -11.30 12.51
N GLU A 216 -3.06 -10.14 13.08
CA GLU A 216 -2.26 -8.94 12.74
C GLU A 216 -0.77 -9.15 13.00
N SER A 217 -0.41 -9.77 14.13
CA SER A 217 0.98 -10.06 14.47
C SER A 217 1.66 -10.98 13.45
N ALA A 218 0.99 -12.07 13.05
CA ALA A 218 1.54 -12.99 12.05
C ALA A 218 1.65 -12.34 10.66
N ALA A 219 0.63 -11.58 10.24
CA ALA A 219 0.65 -10.84 8.99
C ALA A 219 1.76 -9.79 8.98
N THR A 220 1.88 -9.00 10.05
CA THR A 220 2.93 -7.99 10.21
C THR A 220 4.32 -8.62 10.14
N GLY A 221 4.57 -9.70 10.91
CA GLY A 221 5.88 -10.36 10.91
C GLY A 221 6.29 -10.88 9.52
N LEU A 222 5.37 -11.51 8.79
CA LEU A 222 5.64 -12.04 7.45
C LEU A 222 5.91 -10.93 6.42
N VAL A 223 5.08 -9.87 6.42
CA VAL A 223 5.24 -8.78 5.44
C VAL A 223 6.43 -7.89 5.80
N VAL A 224 6.71 -7.65 7.08
CA VAL A 224 7.94 -6.95 7.49
C VAL A 224 9.17 -7.74 7.06
N GLY A 225 9.18 -9.06 7.19
CA GLY A 225 10.25 -9.90 6.64
C GLY A 225 10.44 -9.71 5.13
N LEU A 226 9.35 -9.70 4.36
CA LEU A 226 9.41 -9.40 2.91
C LEU A 226 9.96 -8.00 2.63
N VAL A 227 9.50 -6.98 3.36
CA VAL A 227 9.95 -5.58 3.24
C VAL A 227 11.45 -5.47 3.50
N VAL A 228 11.96 -6.12 4.55
CA VAL A 228 13.41 -6.14 4.87
C VAL A 228 14.20 -6.82 3.75
N VAL A 229 13.73 -7.93 3.20
CA VAL A 229 14.39 -8.62 2.09
C VAL A 229 14.43 -7.74 0.83
N LEU A 230 13.32 -7.07 0.50
CA LEU A 230 13.27 -6.17 -0.65
C LEU A 230 14.19 -4.95 -0.48
N PHE A 231 14.23 -4.37 0.72
CA PHE A 231 15.11 -3.26 1.03
C PHE A 231 16.58 -3.67 0.96
N ALA A 232 16.95 -4.76 1.63
CA ALA A 232 18.32 -5.29 1.58
C ALA A 232 18.73 -5.68 0.15
N GLY A 233 17.82 -6.30 -0.62
CA GLY A 233 18.05 -6.64 -2.01
C GLY A 233 18.31 -5.40 -2.88
N ALA A 234 17.57 -4.31 -2.65
CA ALA A 234 17.77 -3.06 -3.38
C ALA A 234 19.12 -2.37 -3.09
N LEU A 235 19.75 -2.69 -1.96
CA LEU A 235 21.09 -2.18 -1.60
C LEU A 235 22.24 -3.09 -2.02
N LEU A 236 21.96 -4.27 -2.56
CA LEU A 236 22.97 -5.28 -2.95
C LEU A 236 23.07 -5.44 -4.48
N ILE A 237 22.25 -4.72 -5.25
CA ILE A 237 22.27 -4.71 -6.72
C ILE A 237 23.16 -3.61 -7.21
#